data_624357a8089b3e208f0e2748f1aa4960
#
_entry.id   624357a8089b3e208f0e2748f1aa4960
#
_cell.length_a   1.000
_cell.length_b   1.000
_cell.length_c   1.000
_cell.angle_alpha   90.00
_cell.angle_beta   90.00
_cell.angle_gamma   90.00
#
_symmetry.space_group_name_H-M   'P 1'
#
loop_
_entity.id
_entity.type
_entity.pdbx_description
1 polymer ?
#
loop_
_entity_poly.entity_id
_entity_poly.type
_entity_poly.pdbx_seq_one_letter_code
_entity_poly.pdbx_strand_id
1 'polypeptide(L)'
;MGNNLYWNVYKSLERELLSLAEIIHIDDSQLDVYSMKIADLLIRTTVEIESISKELYFREGGTKPDDKDLYFDTDCLALLESKWSLSKKVVMVSSPILYLEGNDNIYLTPL
;
A
#
# COMPACT_ATOMS: atom_id res chain seq x y z
N MET A 1 -1.85 -19.25 -10.27
CA MET A 1 -1.71 -18.85 -8.88
C MET A 1 -1.95 -17.37 -8.70
N GLY A 2 -2.91 -17.03 -7.85
CA GLY A 2 -3.26 -15.65 -7.61
C GLY A 2 -2.14 -14.81 -7.03
N ASN A 3 -1.17 -15.45 -6.37
CA ASN A 3 -0.06 -14.75 -5.73
C ASN A 3 0.76 -13.90 -6.70
N ASN A 4 0.97 -14.42 -7.90
CA ASN A 4 1.82 -13.73 -8.87
C ASN A 4 1.16 -12.47 -9.42
N LEU A 5 -0.17 -12.43 -9.43
CA LEU A 5 -0.89 -11.26 -9.89
C LEU A 5 -0.58 -10.05 -9.01
N TYR A 6 -0.67 -10.22 -7.70
CA TYR A 6 -0.41 -9.09 -6.79
C TYR A 6 1.04 -8.68 -6.75
N TRP A 7 1.96 -9.62 -6.92
CA TRP A 7 3.37 -9.29 -7.02
C TRP A 7 3.64 -8.42 -8.25
N ASN A 8 3.04 -8.78 -9.38
CA ASN A 8 3.19 -7.99 -10.61
C ASN A 8 2.56 -6.61 -10.47
N VAL A 9 1.41 -6.53 -9.83
CA VAL A 9 0.74 -5.25 -9.57
C VAL A 9 1.62 -4.37 -8.67
N TYR A 10 2.18 -4.94 -7.61
CA TYR A 10 3.09 -4.21 -6.72
C TYR A 10 4.28 -3.64 -7.50
N LYS A 11 4.91 -4.45 -8.34
CA LYS A 11 6.06 -4.00 -9.12
C LYS A 11 5.67 -2.88 -10.08
N SER A 12 4.48 -2.94 -10.65
CA SER A 12 3.98 -1.88 -11.53
C SER A 12 3.76 -0.59 -10.76
N LEU A 13 3.15 -0.65 -9.59
CA LEU A 13 2.91 0.52 -8.76
C LEU A 13 4.23 1.14 -8.28
N GLU A 14 5.19 0.31 -7.89
CA GLU A 14 6.51 0.79 -7.50
C GLU A 14 7.19 1.53 -8.64
N ARG A 15 7.14 0.97 -9.84
CA ARG A 15 7.73 1.58 -11.02
C ARG A 15 7.09 2.94 -11.32
N GLU A 16 5.78 3.04 -11.17
CA GLU A 16 5.09 4.32 -11.39
C GLU A 16 5.46 5.35 -10.33
N LEU A 17 5.60 4.93 -9.08
CA LEU A 17 6.04 5.83 -8.02
C LEU A 17 7.44 6.35 -8.29
N LEU A 18 8.36 5.49 -8.68
CA LEU A 18 9.72 5.89 -8.99
C LEU A 18 9.77 6.83 -10.20
N SER A 19 8.96 6.55 -11.22
CA SER A 19 8.86 7.41 -12.38
C SER A 19 8.33 8.80 -12.02
N LEU A 20 7.34 8.86 -11.14
CA LEU A 20 6.79 10.12 -10.66
C LEU A 20 7.84 10.91 -9.89
N ALA A 21 8.64 10.23 -9.09
CA ALA A 21 9.67 10.87 -8.27
C ALA A 21 10.81 11.48 -9.10
N GLU A 22 10.97 11.04 -10.35
CA GLU A 22 11.92 11.68 -11.27
C GLU A 22 11.45 13.06 -11.73
N ILE A 23 10.14 13.29 -11.68
CA ILE A 23 9.54 14.56 -12.11
C ILE A 23 9.32 15.48 -10.91
N ILE A 24 8.90 14.91 -9.79
CA ILE A 24 8.56 15.63 -8.57
C ILE A 24 9.40 15.07 -7.44
N HIS A 25 10.08 15.95 -6.72
CA HIS A 25 10.80 15.53 -5.52
C HIS A 25 9.80 15.10 -4.44
N ILE A 26 9.95 13.88 -3.95
CA ILE A 26 9.11 13.39 -2.86
C ILE A 26 9.86 13.62 -1.55
N ASP A 27 9.71 14.80 -1.00
CA ASP A 27 10.28 15.17 0.30
C ASP A 27 9.35 16.15 1.00
N ASP A 28 9.72 16.52 2.22
CA ASP A 28 8.87 17.35 3.06
C ASP A 28 8.65 18.74 2.48
N SER A 29 9.61 19.27 1.72
CA SER A 29 9.52 20.60 1.14
C SER A 29 8.55 20.65 -0.05
N GLN A 30 8.13 19.50 -0.56
CA GLN A 30 7.28 19.39 -1.74
C GLN A 30 5.89 18.82 -1.42
N LEU A 31 5.48 18.88 -0.15
CA LEU A 31 4.21 18.30 0.28
C LEU A 31 2.98 18.96 -0.36
N ASP A 32 3.13 20.20 -0.81
CA ASP A 32 2.03 20.92 -1.45
C ASP A 32 1.87 20.60 -2.94
N VAL A 33 2.79 19.86 -3.51
CA VAL A 33 2.73 19.54 -4.93
C VAL A 33 1.59 18.55 -5.20
N TYR A 34 0.76 18.91 -6.16
CA TYR A 34 -0.37 18.07 -6.56
C TYR A 34 -0.37 17.86 -8.06
N SER A 35 -0.69 16.67 -8.51
CA SER A 35 -0.88 16.39 -9.93
C SER A 35 -1.92 15.30 -10.11
N MET A 36 -2.48 15.23 -11.34
CA MET A 36 -3.42 14.16 -11.67
C MET A 36 -2.76 12.79 -11.58
N LYS A 37 -1.45 12.70 -11.84
CA LYS A 37 -0.74 11.44 -11.73
C LYS A 37 -0.64 10.97 -10.28
N ILE A 38 -0.42 11.90 -9.35
CA ILE A 38 -0.40 11.56 -7.92
C ILE A 38 -1.76 11.04 -7.49
N ALA A 39 -2.83 11.75 -7.85
CA ALA A 39 -4.18 11.34 -7.51
C ALA A 39 -4.53 9.97 -8.09
N ASP A 40 -4.18 9.75 -9.35
CA ASP A 40 -4.43 8.47 -10.02
C ASP A 40 -3.68 7.33 -9.34
N LEU A 41 -2.41 7.54 -9.01
CA LEU A 41 -1.60 6.53 -8.32
C LEU A 41 -2.17 6.19 -6.94
N LEU A 42 -2.62 7.19 -6.20
CA LEU A 42 -3.24 6.97 -4.88
C LEU A 42 -4.51 6.13 -5.01
N ILE A 43 -5.37 6.45 -5.98
CA ILE A 43 -6.61 5.69 -6.19
C ILE A 43 -6.30 4.25 -6.56
N ARG A 44 -5.38 4.03 -7.49
CA ARG A 44 -5.00 2.67 -7.90
C ARG A 44 -4.41 1.87 -6.75
N THR A 45 -3.53 2.49 -5.97
CA THR A 45 -2.93 1.81 -4.82
C THR A 45 -3.98 1.43 -3.79
N THR A 46 -4.92 2.33 -3.51
CA THR A 46 -5.99 2.05 -2.55
C THR A 46 -6.87 0.88 -3.01
N VAL A 47 -7.24 0.86 -4.30
CA VAL A 47 -8.04 -0.24 -4.86
C VAL A 47 -7.30 -1.57 -4.73
N GLU A 48 -6.00 -1.58 -5.01
CA GLU A 48 -5.23 -2.83 -4.93
C GLU A 48 -5.04 -3.30 -3.49
N ILE A 49 -4.86 -2.39 -2.55
CA ILE A 49 -4.77 -2.75 -1.13
C ILE A 49 -6.08 -3.38 -0.67
N GLU A 50 -7.20 -2.80 -1.05
CA GLU A 50 -8.50 -3.35 -0.68
C GLU A 50 -8.72 -4.72 -1.30
N SER A 51 -8.37 -4.88 -2.57
CA SER A 51 -8.52 -6.15 -3.28
C SER A 51 -7.68 -7.27 -2.65
N ILE A 52 -6.39 -7.00 -2.38
CA ILE A 52 -5.53 -8.01 -1.79
C ILE A 52 -5.96 -8.34 -0.36
N SER A 53 -6.45 -7.36 0.37
CA SER A 53 -6.90 -7.58 1.74
C SER A 53 -8.11 -8.50 1.79
N LYS A 54 -9.03 -8.38 0.85
CA LYS A 54 -10.18 -9.28 0.76
C LYS A 54 -9.75 -10.69 0.40
N GLU A 55 -8.83 -10.84 -0.55
CA GLU A 55 -8.34 -12.17 -0.90
C GLU A 55 -7.63 -12.84 0.27
N LEU A 56 -6.79 -12.09 0.97
CA LEU A 56 -6.11 -12.62 2.14
C LEU A 56 -7.08 -12.95 3.27
N TYR A 57 -8.12 -12.14 3.44
CA TYR A 57 -9.15 -12.41 4.42
C TYR A 57 -9.77 -13.80 4.22
N PHE A 58 -10.17 -14.12 2.99
CA PHE A 58 -10.76 -15.42 2.71
C PHE A 58 -9.73 -16.54 2.80
N ARG A 59 -8.52 -16.28 2.38
CA ARG A 59 -7.45 -17.28 2.45
C ARG A 59 -7.08 -17.62 3.88
N GLU A 60 -7.18 -16.67 4.80
CA GLU A 60 -6.85 -16.88 6.22
C GLU A 60 -8.06 -17.28 7.06
N GLY A 61 -9.12 -17.72 6.44
CA GLY A 61 -10.25 -18.30 7.15
C GLY A 61 -11.42 -17.37 7.42
N GLY A 62 -11.46 -16.21 6.78
CA GLY A 62 -12.60 -15.31 6.90
C GLY A 62 -13.87 -15.93 6.36
N THR A 63 -14.96 -15.77 7.08
CA THR A 63 -16.23 -16.44 6.77
C THR A 63 -17.32 -15.48 6.30
N LYS A 64 -17.13 -14.18 6.46
CA LYS A 64 -18.12 -13.22 6.08
C LYS A 64 -18.18 -13.11 4.54
N PRO A 65 -19.39 -13.09 3.94
CA PRO A 65 -19.49 -13.04 2.47
C PRO A 65 -18.95 -11.73 1.89
N ASP A 66 -18.46 -11.81 0.67
CA ASP A 66 -17.95 -10.65 -0.06
C ASP A 66 -19.11 -9.89 -0.66
N ASP A 67 -19.74 -9.09 0.16
CA ASP A 67 -20.84 -8.22 -0.27
C ASP A 67 -20.70 -6.90 0.49
N LYS A 68 -21.78 -6.12 0.52
CA LYS A 68 -21.76 -4.82 1.18
C LYS A 68 -21.53 -4.89 2.68
N ASP A 69 -21.57 -6.08 3.28
CA ASP A 69 -21.36 -6.26 4.71
C ASP A 69 -19.89 -6.56 5.05
N LEU A 70 -19.05 -6.80 4.05
CA LEU A 70 -17.63 -7.04 4.27
C LEU A 70 -16.86 -5.73 4.18
N TYR A 71 -16.37 -5.25 5.31
CA TYR A 71 -15.66 -3.99 5.39
C TYR A 71 -14.15 -4.21 5.41
N PHE A 72 -13.44 -3.32 4.71
CA PHE A 72 -11.99 -3.40 4.59
C PHE A 72 -11.30 -3.30 5.96
N ASP A 73 -11.66 -2.31 6.76
CA ASP A 73 -10.97 -2.05 8.01
C ASP A 73 -11.42 -2.95 9.16
N THR A 74 -12.73 -3.07 9.38
CA THR A 74 -13.24 -3.81 10.55
C THR A 74 -13.25 -5.31 10.36
N ASP A 75 -13.24 -5.80 9.12
CA ASP A 75 -13.26 -7.23 8.84
C ASP A 75 -11.93 -7.73 8.29
N CYS A 76 -11.47 -7.18 7.17
CA CYS A 76 -10.27 -7.68 6.51
C CYS A 76 -9.01 -7.34 7.29
N LEU A 77 -8.78 -6.08 7.60
CA LEU A 77 -7.58 -5.68 8.34
C LEU A 77 -7.57 -6.22 9.76
N ALA A 78 -8.74 -6.30 10.40
CA ALA A 78 -8.80 -6.86 11.76
C ALA A 78 -8.36 -8.31 11.79
N LEU A 79 -8.81 -9.11 10.83
CA LEU A 79 -8.39 -10.52 10.77
C LEU A 79 -6.89 -10.62 10.47
N LEU A 80 -6.39 -9.86 9.52
CA LEU A 80 -4.98 -9.90 9.16
C LEU A 80 -4.10 -9.41 10.30
N GLU A 81 -4.54 -8.40 11.05
CA GLU A 81 -3.80 -7.94 12.23
C GLU A 81 -3.71 -9.04 13.28
N SER A 82 -4.82 -9.76 13.51
CA SER A 82 -4.82 -10.83 14.50
C SER A 82 -3.93 -12.00 14.07
N LYS A 83 -3.80 -12.26 12.79
CA LYS A 83 -3.00 -13.37 12.27
C LYS A 83 -1.52 -13.02 12.14
N TRP A 84 -1.20 -11.81 11.68
CA TRP A 84 0.15 -11.45 11.27
C TRP A 84 0.74 -10.27 12.02
N SER A 85 0.01 -9.65 12.93
CA SER A 85 0.49 -8.47 13.69
C SER A 85 1.04 -7.39 12.76
N LEU A 86 0.22 -6.97 11.80
CA LEU A 86 0.65 -6.00 10.79
C LEU A 86 1.16 -4.69 11.40
N SER A 87 0.56 -4.26 12.50
CA SER A 87 0.96 -3.02 13.17
C SER A 87 2.38 -3.06 13.74
N LYS A 88 2.93 -4.27 13.89
CA LYS A 88 4.27 -4.48 14.43
C LYS A 88 5.31 -4.76 13.36
N LYS A 89 4.89 -4.87 12.10
CA LYS A 89 5.82 -5.09 11.01
C LYS A 89 6.39 -3.76 10.53
N VAL A 90 7.64 -3.78 10.13
CA VAL A 90 8.33 -2.57 9.66
C VAL A 90 8.84 -2.82 8.26
N VAL A 91 8.55 -1.88 7.38
CA VAL A 91 9.06 -1.87 6.01
C VAL A 91 10.02 -0.70 5.88
N MET A 92 11.22 -0.98 5.42
CA MET A 92 12.19 0.08 5.17
C MET A 92 12.13 0.49 3.70
N VAL A 93 11.98 1.79 3.48
CA VAL A 93 12.06 2.38 2.15
C VAL A 93 13.41 3.09 2.08
N SER A 94 14.28 2.65 1.18
CA SER A 94 15.66 3.15 1.11
C SER A 94 16.01 3.67 -0.28
N SER A 95 15.09 4.35 -0.92
CA SER A 95 15.34 4.95 -2.21
C SER A 95 15.82 6.40 -2.04
N PRO A 96 16.93 6.78 -2.70
CA PRO A 96 17.45 8.15 -2.58
C PRO A 96 16.54 9.21 -3.19
N ILE A 97 15.53 8.82 -3.94
CA ILE A 97 14.56 9.76 -4.50
C ILE A 97 13.40 10.05 -3.55
N LEU A 98 13.29 9.30 -2.45
CA LEU A 98 12.32 9.54 -1.39
C LEU A 98 13.07 10.13 -0.20
N TYR A 99 12.74 11.37 0.16
CA TYR A 99 13.50 12.11 1.17
C TYR A 99 12.54 12.77 2.15
N LEU A 100 11.89 11.93 2.95
CA LEU A 100 10.97 12.40 3.96
C LEU A 100 11.70 12.53 5.30
N GLU A 101 11.36 13.59 6.04
CA GLU A 101 11.98 13.89 7.33
C GLU A 101 13.50 14.04 7.25
N GLY A 102 14.01 14.37 6.04
CA GLY A 102 15.44 14.57 5.83
C GLY A 102 16.27 13.31 5.86
N ASN A 103 15.67 12.14 5.69
CA ASN A 103 16.36 10.86 5.73
C ASN A 103 16.21 10.09 4.42
N ASP A 104 17.27 9.38 4.04
CA ASP A 104 17.26 8.52 2.87
C ASP A 104 16.52 7.21 3.13
N ASN A 105 16.48 6.78 4.39
CA ASN A 105 15.83 5.54 4.79
C ASN A 105 14.61 5.88 5.65
N ILE A 106 13.47 5.35 5.25
CA ILE A 106 12.20 5.60 5.92
C ILE A 106 11.65 4.28 6.41
N TYR A 107 11.24 4.24 7.66
CA TYR A 107 10.65 3.05 8.28
C TYR A 107 9.16 3.27 8.43
N LEU A 108 8.37 2.37 7.82
CA LEU A 108 6.92 2.46 7.81
C LEU A 108 6.32 1.18 8.35
N THR A 109 5.14 1.28 8.93
CA THR A 109 4.33 0.13 9.30
C THR A 109 3.10 0.08 8.40
N PRO A 110 2.58 -1.12 8.11
CA PRO A 110 1.36 -1.25 7.29
C PRO A 110 0.11 -0.65 7.93
N LEU A 111 0.10 -0.54 9.24
CA LEU A 111 -1.03 0.03 9.99
C LEU A 111 -0.57 1.09 10.95
#